data_7406717c87b7cbf8e103778a53ab6d43
#
_entry.id   7406717c87b7cbf8e103778a53ab6d43
#
_cell.length_a   1.000
_cell.length_b   1.000
_cell.length_c   1.000
_cell.angle_alpha   90.00
_cell.angle_beta   90.00
_cell.angle_gamma   90.00
#
_symmetry.space_group_name_H-M   'P 1'
#
loop_
_entity.id
_entity.type
_entity.pdbx_description
1 polymer ?
#
loop_
_entity_poly.entity_id
_entity_poly.type
_entity_poly.pdbx_seq_one_letter_code
_entity_poly.pdbx_strand_id
1 'polypeptide(L)'
;MTGIALYAPAPPRPALVASPGRVVLDGTTKALVHVAAPRGHQVIDVSLAPYALDLRGRPRLGGGAHAPRWVSARPLHLRVGPAGAVVTLAAAPPRGAVPGDRPFALVLTTRGVRGKSVAVRLRIGVLVIAHVRGKVVRRLVIGPVVARSGRLVELTIRNTGNAVERLARGRLVLTLLRRGRVVVRLHPPPRELLPRSRAVIVTRLPRSLHGPATVRVSLGSFVHRYPLRL
;
A
#
# COMPACT_ATOMS: atom_id res chain seq x y z
N MET A 1 -32.17 -30.07 27.98
CA MET A 1 -31.60 -28.74 27.59
C MET A 1 -30.98 -28.88 26.23
N THR A 2 -31.69 -28.45 25.17
CA THR A 2 -31.24 -28.58 23.78
C THR A 2 -30.47 -27.31 23.40
N GLY A 3 -29.17 -27.42 23.26
CA GLY A 3 -28.32 -26.30 22.88
C GLY A 3 -28.55 -25.92 21.42
N ILE A 4 -29.03 -24.72 21.17
CA ILE A 4 -29.09 -24.13 19.81
C ILE A 4 -27.70 -23.72 19.42
N ALA A 5 -27.09 -24.48 18.50
CA ALA A 5 -25.82 -24.08 17.86
C ALA A 5 -26.09 -22.88 16.95
N LEU A 6 -25.62 -21.70 17.35
CA LEU A 6 -25.61 -20.49 16.51
C LEU A 6 -24.65 -20.74 15.34
N TYR A 7 -25.19 -21.09 14.20
CA TYR A 7 -24.44 -21.22 12.94
C TYR A 7 -24.11 -19.81 12.45
N ALA A 8 -22.87 -19.39 12.64
CA ALA A 8 -22.38 -18.15 12.04
C ALA A 8 -22.40 -18.30 10.51
N PRO A 9 -23.08 -17.43 9.75
CA PRO A 9 -23.10 -17.52 8.29
C PRO A 9 -21.68 -17.39 7.75
N ALA A 10 -21.32 -18.30 6.82
CA ALA A 10 -20.03 -18.26 6.15
C ALA A 10 -19.82 -16.88 5.49
N PRO A 11 -18.62 -16.28 5.56
CA PRO A 11 -18.38 -14.97 4.97
C PRO A 11 -18.71 -15.00 3.48
N PRO A 12 -19.35 -13.94 2.96
CA PRO A 12 -19.76 -13.92 1.57
C PRO A 12 -18.54 -14.03 0.66
N ARG A 13 -18.55 -14.99 -0.25
CA ARG A 13 -17.47 -15.15 -1.25
C ARG A 13 -17.35 -13.90 -2.12
N PRO A 14 -16.13 -13.40 -2.40
CA PRO A 14 -15.94 -12.24 -3.24
C PRO A 14 -16.49 -12.48 -4.65
N ALA A 15 -17.09 -11.44 -5.24
CA ALA A 15 -17.64 -11.54 -6.60
C ALA A 15 -16.54 -11.50 -7.68
N LEU A 16 -15.38 -10.95 -7.37
CA LEU A 16 -14.20 -10.86 -8.23
C LEU A 16 -12.94 -11.01 -7.37
N VAL A 17 -11.95 -11.75 -7.87
CA VAL A 17 -10.65 -11.98 -7.21
C VAL A 17 -9.55 -11.74 -8.23
N ALA A 18 -8.44 -11.15 -7.80
CA ALA A 18 -7.22 -11.01 -8.58
C ALA A 18 -6.01 -11.45 -7.76
N SER A 19 -5.10 -12.22 -8.35
CA SER A 19 -3.90 -12.72 -7.71
C SER A 19 -2.72 -12.77 -8.70
N PRO A 20 -1.54 -12.30 -8.28
CA PRO A 20 -1.20 -11.71 -7.00
C PRO A 20 -1.75 -10.28 -6.86
N GLY A 21 -1.96 -9.82 -5.62
CA GLY A 21 -2.39 -8.43 -5.34
C GLY A 21 -1.27 -7.39 -5.56
N ARG A 22 -0.03 -7.85 -5.82
CA ARG A 22 1.14 -7.03 -6.12
C ARG A 22 2.01 -7.72 -7.16
N VAL A 23 2.48 -6.96 -8.13
CA VAL A 23 3.37 -7.39 -9.22
C VAL A 23 4.58 -6.48 -9.28
N VAL A 24 5.77 -7.05 -9.50
CA VAL A 24 7.00 -6.30 -9.81
C VAL A 24 7.45 -6.71 -11.22
N LEU A 25 7.65 -5.72 -12.07
CA LEU A 25 8.20 -5.87 -13.41
C LEU A 25 9.63 -5.32 -13.39
N ASP A 26 10.64 -6.18 -13.52
CA ASP A 26 12.05 -5.78 -13.48
C ASP A 26 12.63 -5.69 -14.91
N GLY A 27 12.87 -4.47 -15.34
CA GLY A 27 13.36 -4.20 -16.70
C GLY A 27 12.34 -4.62 -17.76
N THR A 28 12.82 -5.31 -18.81
CA THR A 28 11.96 -5.86 -19.88
C THR A 28 11.46 -7.23 -19.46
N THR A 29 10.30 -7.28 -18.82
CA THR A 29 9.71 -8.52 -18.28
C THR A 29 8.20 -8.59 -18.53
N LYS A 30 7.67 -9.79 -18.34
CA LYS A 30 6.22 -10.06 -18.31
C LYS A 30 5.84 -10.65 -16.98
N ALA A 31 4.61 -10.37 -16.56
CA ALA A 31 4.01 -10.98 -15.38
C ALA A 31 2.54 -11.31 -15.66
N LEU A 32 2.03 -12.31 -14.96
CA LEU A 32 0.67 -12.78 -15.09
C LEU A 32 -0.14 -12.39 -13.86
N VAL A 33 -1.36 -11.94 -14.08
CA VAL A 33 -2.36 -11.70 -13.03
C VAL A 33 -3.56 -12.59 -13.33
N HIS A 34 -3.80 -13.53 -12.44
CA HIS A 34 -4.97 -14.40 -12.50
C HIS A 34 -6.18 -13.67 -11.97
N VAL A 35 -7.28 -13.71 -12.71
CA VAL A 35 -8.53 -13.05 -12.35
C VAL A 35 -9.64 -14.08 -12.39
N ALA A 36 -10.45 -14.17 -11.34
CA ALA A 36 -11.55 -15.12 -11.27
C ALA A 36 -12.83 -14.45 -10.76
N ALA A 37 -13.97 -14.91 -11.23
CA ALA A 37 -15.31 -14.53 -10.77
C ALA A 37 -16.02 -15.74 -10.15
N PRO A 38 -15.79 -16.07 -8.86
CA PRO A 38 -16.28 -17.28 -8.22
C PRO A 38 -17.82 -17.43 -8.19
N ARG A 39 -18.54 -16.33 -8.40
CA ARG A 39 -20.03 -16.27 -8.36
C ARG A 39 -20.66 -16.16 -9.75
N GLY A 40 -20.04 -16.69 -10.78
CA GLY A 40 -20.59 -16.65 -12.13
C GLY A 40 -19.68 -15.93 -13.11
N HIS A 41 -20.24 -15.45 -14.23
CA HIS A 41 -19.47 -14.83 -15.28
C HIS A 41 -19.55 -13.30 -15.19
N GLN A 42 -18.41 -12.64 -15.38
CA GLN A 42 -18.28 -11.18 -15.40
C GLN A 42 -17.55 -10.73 -16.66
N VAL A 43 -18.00 -9.64 -17.26
CA VAL A 43 -17.21 -8.94 -18.29
C VAL A 43 -16.40 -7.86 -17.59
N ILE A 44 -15.10 -7.86 -17.82
CA ILE A 44 -14.13 -7.02 -17.13
C ILE A 44 -13.40 -6.15 -18.13
N ASP A 45 -13.34 -4.87 -17.85
CA ASP A 45 -12.46 -3.92 -18.51
C ASP A 45 -11.15 -3.81 -17.72
N VAL A 46 -10.03 -3.92 -18.42
CA VAL A 46 -8.68 -3.87 -17.87
C VAL A 46 -8.03 -2.54 -18.25
N SER A 47 -7.50 -1.83 -17.28
CA SER A 47 -6.82 -0.56 -17.52
C SER A 47 -5.65 -0.37 -16.57
N LEU A 48 -4.74 0.52 -16.92
CA LEU A 48 -3.66 0.98 -16.06
C LEU A 48 -4.04 2.37 -15.52
N ALA A 49 -3.89 2.57 -14.22
CA ALA A 49 -4.25 3.83 -13.56
C ALA A 49 -3.12 4.34 -12.67
N PRO A 50 -3.05 5.66 -12.44
CA PRO A 50 -2.19 6.23 -11.42
C PRO A 50 -2.49 5.62 -10.05
N TYR A 51 -1.42 5.40 -9.26
CA TYR A 51 -1.50 4.84 -7.92
C TYR A 51 -0.72 5.69 -6.94
N ALA A 52 -1.33 5.99 -5.83
CA ALA A 52 -0.69 6.68 -4.70
C ALA A 52 -1.10 6.01 -3.39
N LEU A 53 -0.38 6.36 -2.35
CA LEU A 53 -0.77 6.10 -0.97
C LEU A 53 -1.13 7.43 -0.31
N ASP A 54 -2.23 7.46 0.45
CA ASP A 54 -2.51 8.60 1.31
C ASP A 54 -1.48 8.68 2.46
N LEU A 55 -1.52 9.75 3.25
CA LEU A 55 -0.59 9.93 4.37
C LEU A 55 -0.65 8.80 5.40
N ARG A 56 -1.75 8.05 5.46
CA ARG A 56 -1.95 6.89 6.33
C ARG A 56 -1.60 5.58 5.65
N GLY A 57 -1.14 5.61 4.37
CA GLY A 57 -0.74 4.45 3.57
C GLY A 57 -1.91 3.64 3.01
N ARG A 58 -3.08 4.26 2.87
CA ARG A 58 -4.21 3.63 2.20
C ARG A 58 -4.09 3.83 0.70
N PRO A 59 -4.34 2.79 -0.12
CA PRO A 59 -4.31 2.89 -1.56
C PRO A 59 -5.31 3.92 -2.10
N ARG A 60 -4.84 4.71 -3.07
CA ARG A 60 -5.66 5.64 -3.84
C ARG A 60 -5.41 5.43 -5.32
N LEU A 61 -6.47 5.14 -6.06
CA LEU A 61 -6.48 5.11 -7.52
C LEU A 61 -6.77 6.52 -8.05
N GLY A 62 -6.11 6.88 -9.15
CA GLY A 62 -6.23 8.22 -9.76
C GLY A 62 -5.31 9.29 -9.16
N GLY A 63 -4.59 8.97 -8.08
CA GLY A 63 -3.54 9.85 -7.52
C GLY A 63 -2.14 9.38 -7.90
N GLY A 64 -1.18 10.28 -7.97
CA GLY A 64 0.21 9.96 -8.32
C GLY A 64 0.51 10.04 -9.81
N ALA A 65 1.65 9.47 -10.22
CA ALA A 65 2.10 9.47 -11.60
C ALA A 65 1.31 8.45 -12.45
N HIS A 66 1.08 8.78 -13.70
CA HIS A 66 0.48 7.86 -14.66
C HIS A 66 1.35 6.61 -14.87
N ALA A 67 0.72 5.50 -15.27
CA ALA A 67 1.45 4.34 -15.72
C ALA A 67 2.37 4.71 -16.90
N PRO A 68 3.60 4.20 -16.92
CA PRO A 68 4.51 4.49 -18.02
C PRO A 68 3.95 3.97 -19.35
N ARG A 69 4.13 4.74 -20.44
CA ARG A 69 3.66 4.35 -21.78
C ARG A 69 4.29 3.06 -22.31
N TRP A 70 5.44 2.68 -21.77
CA TRP A 70 6.15 1.45 -22.11
C TRP A 70 5.69 0.22 -21.29
N VAL A 71 4.62 0.37 -20.52
CA VAL A 71 3.93 -0.74 -19.85
C VAL A 71 2.58 -0.98 -20.52
N SER A 72 2.27 -2.25 -20.75
CA SER A 72 0.99 -2.67 -21.32
C SER A 72 0.34 -3.77 -20.48
N ALA A 73 -0.99 -3.84 -20.57
CA ALA A 73 -1.79 -4.92 -20.02
C ALA A 73 -2.65 -5.54 -21.15
N ARG A 74 -2.72 -6.84 -21.23
CA ARG A 74 -3.53 -7.56 -22.23
C ARG A 74 -4.17 -8.80 -21.62
N PRO A 75 -5.41 -9.16 -22.02
CA PRO A 75 -6.31 -8.39 -22.89
C PRO A 75 -6.90 -7.17 -22.18
N LEU A 76 -7.42 -6.18 -22.92
CA LEU A 76 -8.09 -5.00 -22.36
C LEU A 76 -9.52 -5.29 -21.93
N HIS A 77 -10.13 -6.31 -22.52
CA HIS A 77 -11.47 -6.79 -22.20
C HIS A 77 -11.43 -8.30 -22.10
N LEU A 78 -12.06 -8.86 -21.08
CA LEU A 78 -12.13 -10.31 -20.92
C LEU A 78 -13.43 -10.72 -20.23
N ARG A 79 -13.90 -11.91 -20.55
CA ARG A 79 -14.97 -12.58 -19.83
C ARG A 79 -14.34 -13.56 -18.83
N VAL A 80 -14.70 -13.42 -17.56
CA VAL A 80 -14.12 -14.19 -16.46
C VAL A 80 -15.22 -14.97 -15.75
N GLY A 81 -15.00 -16.25 -15.56
CA GLY A 81 -15.82 -17.16 -14.77
C GLY A 81 -15.09 -17.71 -13.55
N PRO A 82 -15.64 -18.76 -12.92
CA PRO A 82 -15.01 -19.44 -11.79
C PRO A 82 -13.64 -20.05 -12.13
N ALA A 83 -13.46 -20.57 -13.33
CA ALA A 83 -12.16 -21.11 -13.82
C ALA A 83 -11.09 -20.03 -13.94
N GLY A 84 -11.49 -18.76 -13.98
CA GLY A 84 -10.56 -17.64 -14.10
C GLY A 84 -10.13 -17.33 -15.52
N ALA A 85 -9.31 -16.31 -15.64
CA ALA A 85 -8.62 -15.87 -16.85
C ALA A 85 -7.31 -15.18 -16.44
N VAL A 86 -6.44 -14.90 -17.41
CA VAL A 86 -5.13 -14.31 -17.16
C VAL A 86 -5.02 -12.97 -17.88
N VAL A 87 -4.52 -11.98 -17.15
CA VAL A 87 -4.07 -10.70 -17.69
C VAL A 87 -2.55 -10.69 -17.69
N THR A 88 -1.94 -10.49 -18.84
CA THR A 88 -0.49 -10.34 -18.99
C THR A 88 -0.12 -8.87 -18.89
N LEU A 89 0.78 -8.56 -17.96
CA LEU A 89 1.47 -7.28 -17.88
C LEU A 89 2.83 -7.42 -18.57
N ALA A 90 3.20 -6.46 -19.39
CA ALA A 90 4.51 -6.42 -20.03
C ALA A 90 5.13 -5.02 -19.86
N ALA A 91 6.42 -4.99 -19.57
CA ALA A 91 7.21 -3.78 -19.50
C ALA A 91 8.37 -3.82 -20.53
N ALA A 92 8.60 -2.70 -21.19
CA ALA A 92 9.71 -2.51 -22.13
C ALA A 92 10.26 -1.08 -21.98
N PRO A 93 11.00 -0.78 -20.89
CA PRO A 93 11.52 0.56 -20.67
C PRO A 93 12.48 0.95 -21.79
N PRO A 94 12.36 2.19 -22.36
CA PRO A 94 13.24 2.65 -23.43
C PRO A 94 14.67 2.85 -22.91
N ARG A 95 15.62 2.88 -23.83
CA ARG A 95 17.01 3.27 -23.51
C ARG A 95 16.99 4.68 -22.90
N GLY A 96 17.71 4.89 -21.79
CA GLY A 96 17.74 6.17 -21.08
C GLY A 96 16.54 6.44 -20.15
N ALA A 97 15.65 5.48 -19.96
CA ALA A 97 14.62 5.61 -18.95
C ALA A 97 15.22 5.87 -17.56
N VAL A 98 14.67 6.85 -16.83
CA VAL A 98 15.19 7.23 -15.52
C VAL A 98 15.09 6.05 -14.54
N PRO A 99 16.20 5.61 -13.92
CA PRO A 99 16.22 4.48 -12.99
C PRO A 99 15.28 4.64 -11.80
N GLY A 100 14.82 3.50 -11.27
CA GLY A 100 14.00 3.41 -10.08
C GLY A 100 12.60 2.84 -10.32
N ASP A 101 11.79 2.87 -9.28
CA ASP A 101 10.46 2.27 -9.26
C ASP A 101 9.39 3.23 -9.76
N ARG A 102 8.47 2.69 -10.56
CA ARG A 102 7.29 3.38 -11.10
C ARG A 102 6.05 2.64 -10.63
N PRO A 103 5.44 3.06 -9.49
CA PRO A 103 4.22 2.46 -8.98
C PRO A 103 3.00 2.94 -9.78
N PHE A 104 2.12 2.02 -10.15
CA PHE A 104 0.82 2.25 -10.73
C PHE A 104 -0.12 1.08 -10.40
N ALA A 105 -1.37 1.14 -10.80
CA ALA A 105 -2.34 0.07 -10.58
C ALA A 105 -2.79 -0.54 -11.90
N LEU A 106 -2.86 -1.87 -11.93
CA LEU A 106 -3.73 -2.59 -12.86
C LEU A 106 -5.13 -2.56 -12.25
N VAL A 107 -6.08 -1.98 -12.98
CA VAL A 107 -7.47 -1.84 -12.55
C VAL A 107 -8.36 -2.76 -13.36
N LEU A 108 -9.09 -3.60 -12.66
CA LEU A 108 -10.09 -4.52 -13.19
C LEU A 108 -11.46 -3.99 -12.81
N THR A 109 -12.27 -3.61 -13.79
CA THR A 109 -13.59 -3.03 -13.57
C THR A 109 -14.65 -3.91 -14.21
N THR A 110 -15.65 -4.37 -13.43
CA THR A 110 -16.77 -5.10 -14.00
C THR A 110 -17.68 -4.15 -14.77
N ARG A 111 -18.21 -4.60 -15.91
CA ARG A 111 -19.33 -3.93 -16.53
C ARG A 111 -20.57 -4.22 -15.70
N GLY A 112 -21.20 -3.18 -15.17
CA GLY A 112 -22.38 -3.34 -14.31
C GLY A 112 -23.47 -4.14 -15.02
N VAL A 113 -23.98 -5.15 -14.34
CA VAL A 113 -25.22 -5.80 -14.75
C VAL A 113 -26.35 -4.83 -14.43
N ARG A 114 -27.09 -4.40 -15.45
CA ARG A 114 -28.29 -3.57 -15.26
C ARG A 114 -29.37 -4.47 -14.61
N GLY A 115 -29.52 -4.39 -13.30
CA GLY A 115 -30.70 -4.87 -12.60
C GLY A 115 -31.83 -3.83 -12.71
N LYS A 116 -33.03 -4.20 -12.31
CA LYS A 116 -34.23 -3.34 -12.42
C LYS A 116 -34.13 -2.01 -11.65
N SER A 117 -33.19 -1.83 -10.72
CA SER A 117 -33.08 -0.64 -9.86
C SER A 117 -31.67 -0.12 -9.59
N VAL A 118 -30.62 -0.94 -9.60
CA VAL A 118 -29.25 -0.53 -9.24
C VAL A 118 -28.23 -1.22 -10.13
N ALA A 119 -27.30 -0.42 -10.71
CA ALA A 119 -26.13 -0.94 -11.42
C ALA A 119 -24.91 -0.90 -10.49
N VAL A 120 -24.39 -2.06 -10.09
CA VAL A 120 -23.19 -2.17 -9.27
C VAL A 120 -21.99 -2.43 -10.15
N ARG A 121 -20.95 -1.59 -10.03
CA ARG A 121 -19.63 -1.81 -10.63
C ARG A 121 -18.64 -2.16 -9.55
N LEU A 122 -17.98 -3.29 -9.70
CA LEU A 122 -16.85 -3.67 -8.85
C LEU A 122 -15.55 -3.20 -9.50
N ARG A 123 -14.63 -2.71 -8.69
CA ARG A 123 -13.31 -2.32 -9.11
C ARG A 123 -12.26 -2.91 -8.18
N ILE A 124 -11.31 -3.65 -8.75
CA ILE A 124 -10.15 -4.19 -8.03
C ILE A 124 -8.89 -3.55 -8.60
N GLY A 125 -7.99 -3.13 -7.72
CA GLY A 125 -6.66 -2.64 -8.07
C GLY A 125 -5.58 -3.63 -7.65
N VAL A 126 -4.70 -4.01 -8.58
CA VAL A 126 -3.46 -4.73 -8.30
C VAL A 126 -2.32 -3.71 -8.34
N LEU A 127 -1.52 -3.63 -7.27
CA LEU A 127 -0.34 -2.77 -7.27
C LEU A 127 0.71 -3.32 -8.23
N VAL A 128 1.14 -2.51 -9.17
CA VAL A 128 2.24 -2.82 -10.08
C VAL A 128 3.39 -1.87 -9.84
N ILE A 129 4.59 -2.40 -9.73
CA ILE A 129 5.83 -1.64 -9.63
C ILE A 129 6.70 -2.01 -10.82
N ALA A 130 6.86 -1.11 -11.78
CA ALA A 130 7.82 -1.30 -12.85
C ALA A 130 9.17 -0.72 -12.42
N HIS A 131 10.17 -1.60 -12.30
CA HIS A 131 11.54 -1.24 -11.94
C HIS A 131 12.37 -0.96 -13.20
N VAL A 132 12.92 0.24 -13.30
CA VAL A 132 13.90 0.59 -14.33
C VAL A 132 15.28 0.40 -13.74
N ARG A 133 16.09 -0.45 -14.37
CA ARG A 133 17.46 -0.77 -13.94
C ARG A 133 18.36 0.45 -13.94
N GLY A 134 19.35 0.49 -13.04
CA GLY A 134 20.32 1.56 -12.91
C GLY A 134 20.53 1.97 -11.45
N LYS A 135 20.95 3.20 -11.22
CA LYS A 135 21.29 3.69 -9.87
C LYS A 135 20.05 3.78 -8.98
N VAL A 136 19.95 2.86 -8.03
CA VAL A 136 18.91 2.86 -7.00
C VAL A 136 19.35 3.76 -5.83
N VAL A 137 18.53 4.76 -5.51
CA VAL A 137 18.73 5.65 -4.37
C VAL A 137 17.66 5.35 -3.32
N ARG A 138 18.09 4.81 -2.17
CA ARG A 138 17.25 4.55 -1.00
C ARG A 138 17.49 5.62 0.05
N ARG A 139 16.55 6.55 0.20
CA ARG A 139 16.71 7.67 1.13
C ARG A 139 15.40 7.99 1.83
N LEU A 140 15.38 7.74 3.13
CA LEU A 140 14.28 8.12 4.01
C LEU A 140 14.71 9.34 4.84
N VAL A 141 13.83 10.31 4.95
CA VAL A 141 14.00 11.51 5.78
C VAL A 141 12.92 11.50 6.83
N ILE A 142 13.33 11.57 8.10
CA ILE A 142 12.43 11.66 9.23
C ILE A 142 12.16 13.13 9.51
N GLY A 143 10.89 13.49 9.54
CA GLY A 143 10.43 14.83 9.90
C GLY A 143 10.12 14.95 11.39
N PRO A 144 9.44 16.03 11.79
CA PRO A 144 9.13 16.28 13.19
C PRO A 144 8.23 15.19 13.78
N VAL A 145 8.40 14.98 15.09
CA VAL A 145 7.51 14.21 15.94
C VAL A 145 6.61 15.20 16.68
N VAL A 146 5.31 15.02 16.56
CA VAL A 146 4.31 15.92 17.15
C VAL A 146 3.36 15.13 18.04
N ALA A 147 3.15 15.62 19.26
CA ALA A 147 2.04 15.14 20.10
C ALA A 147 0.72 15.74 19.59
N ARG A 148 -0.30 14.88 19.53
CA ARG A 148 -1.68 15.28 19.21
C ARG A 148 -2.60 14.98 20.39
N SER A 149 -3.78 15.57 20.36
CA SER A 149 -4.83 15.28 21.32
C SER A 149 -5.11 13.78 21.41
N GLY A 150 -5.53 13.27 22.56
CA GLY A 150 -5.83 11.87 22.76
C GLY A 150 -4.61 10.95 22.82
N ARG A 151 -3.42 11.47 23.16
CA ARG A 151 -2.17 10.72 23.34
C ARG A 151 -1.66 10.07 22.05
N LEU A 152 -1.86 10.71 20.96
CA LEU A 152 -1.32 10.30 19.68
C LEU A 152 0.03 10.98 19.45
N VAL A 153 1.00 10.22 18.98
CA VAL A 153 2.27 10.74 18.47
C VAL A 153 2.26 10.54 16.97
N GLU A 154 2.46 11.63 16.26
CA GLU A 154 2.58 11.64 14.80
C GLU A 154 4.03 11.86 14.41
N LEU A 155 4.53 10.99 13.53
CA LEU A 155 5.84 11.06 12.92
C LEU A 155 5.68 11.13 11.40
N THR A 156 6.23 12.17 10.78
CA THR A 156 6.29 12.24 9.31
C THR A 156 7.55 11.57 8.80
N ILE A 157 7.41 10.73 7.78
CA ILE A 157 8.54 10.13 7.04
C ILE A 157 8.37 10.44 5.55
N ARG A 158 9.46 10.84 4.89
CA ARG A 158 9.50 11.09 3.45
C ARG A 158 10.47 10.10 2.81
N ASN A 159 10.06 9.48 1.72
CA ASN A 159 10.94 8.77 0.82
C ASN A 159 11.40 9.76 -0.27
N THR A 160 12.64 10.19 -0.19
CA THR A 160 13.25 11.10 -1.19
C THR A 160 14.06 10.33 -2.23
N GLY A 161 14.12 9.00 -2.11
CA GLY A 161 14.75 8.10 -3.07
C GLY A 161 13.88 7.82 -4.30
N ASN A 162 14.40 6.97 -5.18
CA ASN A 162 13.75 6.53 -6.41
C ASN A 162 13.24 5.07 -6.34
N ALA A 163 13.36 4.41 -5.19
CA ALA A 163 12.85 3.06 -4.97
C ALA A 163 11.74 3.05 -3.91
N VAL A 164 10.85 2.07 -4.01
CA VAL A 164 9.84 1.79 -2.98
C VAL A 164 10.55 1.33 -1.70
N GLU A 165 10.20 1.95 -0.58
CA GLU A 165 10.72 1.58 0.74
C GLU A 165 9.63 0.91 1.58
N ARG A 166 9.97 -0.22 2.19
CA ARG A 166 9.09 -0.93 3.10
C ARG A 166 9.64 -0.83 4.52
N LEU A 167 8.91 -0.15 5.38
CA LEU A 167 9.15 -0.17 6.81
C LEU A 167 8.54 -1.46 7.37
N ALA A 168 9.34 -2.52 7.44
CA ALA A 168 8.94 -3.76 8.08
C ALA A 168 8.71 -3.55 9.59
N ARG A 169 8.00 -4.47 10.22
CA ARG A 169 7.79 -4.44 11.68
C ARG A 169 9.13 -4.42 12.42
N GLY A 170 9.28 -3.51 13.36
CA GLY A 170 10.52 -3.35 14.15
C GLY A 170 11.64 -2.54 13.47
N ARG A 171 11.55 -2.24 12.15
CA ARG A 171 12.53 -1.38 11.48
C ARG A 171 12.46 0.08 11.97
N LEU A 172 11.28 0.54 12.33
CA LEU A 172 11.05 1.82 12.98
C LEU A 172 10.67 1.59 14.43
N VAL A 173 11.42 2.19 15.35
CA VAL A 173 11.17 2.10 16.79
C VAL A 173 11.07 3.50 17.36
N LEU A 174 10.01 3.76 18.12
CA LEU A 174 9.82 4.98 18.89
C LEU A 174 10.03 4.63 20.36
N THR A 175 11.10 5.16 20.96
CA THR A 175 11.39 4.95 22.39
C THR A 175 11.07 6.23 23.14
N LEU A 176 10.10 6.19 24.04
CA LEU A 176 9.78 7.31 24.92
C LEU A 176 10.67 7.27 26.14
N LEU A 177 11.30 8.41 26.42
CA LEU A 177 12.16 8.62 27.57
C LEU A 177 11.56 9.69 28.48
N ARG A 178 11.62 9.47 29.78
CA ARG A 178 11.31 10.47 30.80
C ARG A 178 12.47 10.57 31.78
N ARG A 179 13.00 11.76 31.98
CA ARG A 179 14.21 11.98 32.80
C ARG A 179 15.37 11.02 32.44
N GLY A 180 15.56 10.80 31.12
CA GLY A 180 16.61 9.90 30.59
C GLY A 180 16.30 8.40 30.64
N ARG A 181 15.29 7.96 31.38
CA ARG A 181 14.91 6.55 31.51
C ARG A 181 13.88 6.14 30.44
N VAL A 182 14.03 4.94 29.91
CA VAL A 182 13.06 4.37 28.96
C VAL A 182 11.76 4.03 29.66
N VAL A 183 10.65 4.61 29.21
CA VAL A 183 9.31 4.35 29.75
C VAL A 183 8.58 3.34 28.89
N VAL A 184 8.66 3.48 27.56
CA VAL A 184 8.00 2.58 26.61
C VAL A 184 8.73 2.54 25.28
N ARG A 185 8.70 1.37 24.63
CA ARG A 185 9.11 1.19 23.24
C ARG A 185 7.89 0.83 22.40
N LEU A 186 7.68 1.58 21.31
CA LEU A 186 6.56 1.43 20.41
C LEU A 186 7.07 0.97 19.05
N HIS A 187 6.41 -0.02 18.50
CA HIS A 187 6.69 -0.56 17.17
C HIS A 187 5.52 -0.23 16.25
N PRO A 188 5.61 0.85 15.48
CA PRO A 188 4.57 1.19 14.52
C PRO A 188 4.27 0.05 13.53
N PRO A 189 3.03 -0.02 13.00
CA PRO A 189 2.70 -1.03 12.02
C PRO A 189 3.55 -0.87 10.75
N PRO A 190 3.78 -1.96 10.00
CA PRO A 190 4.49 -1.92 8.74
C PRO A 190 3.89 -0.89 7.79
N ARG A 191 4.75 -0.19 7.06
CA ARG A 191 4.35 0.86 6.13
C ARG A 191 5.14 0.79 4.84
N GLU A 192 4.47 1.01 3.72
CA GLU A 192 5.10 1.20 2.43
C GLU A 192 5.17 2.69 2.09
N LEU A 193 6.30 3.13 1.56
CA LEU A 193 6.52 4.48 1.05
C LEU A 193 6.94 4.40 -0.41
N LEU A 194 6.13 4.93 -1.29
CA LEU A 194 6.42 5.04 -2.70
C LEU A 194 7.57 6.05 -2.93
N PRO A 195 8.28 5.98 -4.07
CA PRO A 195 9.28 6.98 -4.43
C PRO A 195 8.71 8.40 -4.35
N ARG A 196 9.47 9.32 -3.79
CA ARG A 196 9.12 10.75 -3.65
C ARG A 196 7.81 11.02 -2.91
N SER A 197 7.39 10.10 -2.05
CA SER A 197 6.18 10.22 -1.23
C SER A 197 6.49 10.51 0.23
N ARG A 198 5.43 10.85 0.97
CA ARG A 198 5.47 11.01 2.42
C ARG A 198 4.38 10.18 3.08
N ALA A 199 4.62 9.77 4.31
CA ALA A 199 3.62 9.14 5.16
C ALA A 199 3.65 9.75 6.57
N VAL A 200 2.51 9.71 7.24
CA VAL A 200 2.37 10.03 8.65
C VAL A 200 2.13 8.73 9.41
N ILE A 201 3.00 8.45 10.35
CA ILE A 201 2.88 7.31 11.25
C ILE A 201 2.27 7.80 12.55
N VAL A 202 1.12 7.25 12.88
CA VAL A 202 0.39 7.59 14.10
C VAL A 202 0.52 6.43 15.08
N THR A 203 0.95 6.73 16.29
CA THR A 203 1.09 5.74 17.36
C THR A 203 0.45 6.26 18.63
N ARG A 204 -0.29 5.40 19.32
CA ARG A 204 -0.94 5.76 20.59
C ARG A 204 0.00 5.48 21.76
N LEU A 205 0.10 6.44 22.67
CA LEU A 205 0.84 6.31 23.92
C LEU A 205 -0.01 5.69 25.04
N PRO A 206 0.62 4.98 26.00
CA PRO A 206 -0.06 4.48 27.20
C PRO A 206 -0.74 5.59 28.03
N ARG A 207 -1.79 5.22 28.75
CA ARG A 207 -2.60 6.15 29.54
C ARG A 207 -1.88 6.84 30.70
N SER A 208 -0.85 6.21 31.23
CA SER A 208 -0.08 6.68 32.40
C SER A 208 0.95 7.76 32.11
N LEU A 209 1.06 8.22 30.85
CA LEU A 209 2.10 9.16 30.44
C LEU A 209 1.55 10.59 30.36
N HIS A 210 2.13 11.47 31.16
CA HIS A 210 1.81 12.91 31.22
C HIS A 210 3.09 13.72 31.38
N GLY A 211 3.07 14.98 30.92
CA GLY A 211 4.14 15.95 31.09
C GLY A 211 5.29 15.83 30.11
N PRO A 212 6.43 16.47 30.38
CA PRO A 212 7.55 16.53 29.45
C PRO A 212 8.20 15.17 29.26
N ALA A 213 8.47 14.82 28.01
CA ALA A 213 9.10 13.57 27.59
C ALA A 213 10.00 13.81 26.37
N THR A 214 10.83 12.83 26.05
CA THR A 214 11.64 12.82 24.82
C THR A 214 11.30 11.56 24.04
N VAL A 215 11.02 11.70 22.75
CA VAL A 215 10.89 10.54 21.85
C VAL A 215 12.20 10.34 21.10
N ARG A 216 12.83 9.20 21.28
CA ARG A 216 13.94 8.74 20.45
C ARG A 216 13.37 7.90 19.30
N VAL A 217 13.59 8.38 18.09
CA VAL A 217 13.22 7.68 16.85
C VAL A 217 14.44 6.93 16.34
N SER A 218 14.30 5.64 16.11
CA SER A 218 15.35 4.79 15.54
C SER A 218 14.85 4.15 14.25
N LEU A 219 15.59 4.32 13.14
CA LEU A 219 15.31 3.76 11.83
C LEU A 219 16.63 3.33 11.17
N GLY A 220 16.97 2.04 11.25
CA GLY A 220 18.30 1.56 10.87
C GLY A 220 19.39 2.25 11.69
N SER A 221 20.38 2.83 11.02
CA SER A 221 21.46 3.63 11.67
C SER A 221 21.03 5.02 12.10
N PHE A 222 19.87 5.49 11.63
CA PHE A 222 19.37 6.81 12.03
C PHE A 222 18.80 6.76 13.45
N VAL A 223 19.29 7.65 14.31
CA VAL A 223 18.77 7.85 15.68
C VAL A 223 18.66 9.33 15.96
N HIS A 224 17.46 9.80 16.28
CA HIS A 224 17.23 11.20 16.63
C HIS A 224 16.29 11.33 17.83
N ARG A 225 16.43 12.42 18.60
CA ARG A 225 15.61 12.69 19.78
C ARG A 225 14.78 13.94 19.54
N TYR A 226 13.51 13.87 19.89
CA TYR A 226 12.56 14.97 19.78
C TYR A 226 11.95 15.25 21.16
N PRO A 227 11.96 16.52 21.63
CA PRO A 227 11.21 16.89 22.82
C PRO A 227 9.72 16.74 22.54
N LEU A 228 8.97 16.30 23.54
CA LEU A 228 7.53 16.07 23.45
C LEU A 228 6.88 16.59 24.73
N ARG A 229 5.78 17.33 24.59
CA ARG A 229 4.88 17.67 25.70
C ARG A 229 3.61 16.84 25.54
N LEU A 230 3.31 16.04 26.56
CA LEU A 230 2.17 15.11 26.60
C LEU A 230 1.05 15.67 27.49
#